data_3fb8a80fc34fb5672efcf0d98695e8ed
#
_entry.id   3fb8a80fc34fb5672efcf0d98695e8ed
#
_cell.length_a   1.000
_cell.length_b   1.000
_cell.length_c   1.000
_cell.angle_alpha   90.00
_cell.angle_beta   90.00
_cell.angle_gamma   90.00
#
_symmetry.space_group_name_H-M   'P 1'
#
loop_
_entity.id
_entity.type
_entity.pdbx_description
1 polymer ?
#
loop_
_entity_poly.entity_id
_entity_poly.type
_entity_poly.pdbx_seq_one_letter_code
_entity_poly.pdbx_strand_id
1 'polypeptide(L)'
;MQNNYIRQGDIYFTTLPHNRGSEEAGRRPVLVVSSSRMAWASTVIVVPLTSNMTYRDKATHVPFQFRFKNGGKQSLALCEHMREIDKQFLDEKIGYANRTTMKTIMGIIKEYILREDL
;
A
#
# COMPACT_ATOMS: atom_id res chain seq x y z
N MET A 1 22.36 4.42 -4.64
CA MET A 1 22.12 4.74 -3.50
C MET A 1 20.71 4.94 -3.25
N GLN A 2 20.34 4.94 -2.18
CA GLN A 2 19.10 4.87 -1.84
C GLN A 2 18.49 6.17 -1.69
N ASN A 3 17.46 6.38 -2.24
CA ASN A 3 16.70 7.52 -2.08
C ASN A 3 15.94 7.44 -0.81
N ASN A 4 16.12 8.39 0.03
CA ASN A 4 15.51 8.35 1.29
C ASN A 4 14.18 9.03 1.36
N TYR A 5 13.68 9.52 0.26
CA TYR A 5 12.42 10.21 0.29
C TYR A 5 11.28 9.28 -0.04
N ILE A 6 10.85 8.53 0.94
CA ILE A 6 9.69 7.68 0.81
C ILE A 6 8.50 8.51 1.24
N ARG A 7 7.52 8.68 0.36
CA ARG A 7 6.38 9.54 0.64
C ARG A 7 5.10 8.76 0.72
N GLN A 8 4.19 9.25 1.53
CA GLN A 8 2.84 8.67 1.58
C GLN A 8 2.28 8.72 0.16
N GLY A 9 1.75 7.62 -0.28
CA GLY A 9 1.22 7.50 -1.65
C GLY A 9 2.18 6.86 -2.65
N ASP A 10 3.45 6.72 -2.29
CA ASP A 10 4.40 6.05 -3.18
C ASP A 10 4.10 4.56 -3.25
N ILE A 11 4.38 3.96 -4.40
CA ILE A 11 4.19 2.53 -4.62
C ILE A 11 5.53 1.91 -4.94
N TYR A 12 5.89 0.87 -4.20
CA TYR A 12 7.15 0.16 -4.36
C TYR A 12 6.90 -1.32 -4.54
N PHE A 13 7.80 -2.00 -5.23
CA PHE A 13 7.85 -3.44 -5.12
C PHE A 13 8.54 -3.80 -3.82
N THR A 14 8.10 -4.86 -3.21
CA THR A 14 8.78 -5.44 -2.06
C THR A 14 8.46 -6.93 -2.03
N THR A 15 9.25 -7.71 -1.33
CA THR A 15 8.97 -9.12 -1.14
C THR A 15 8.42 -9.29 0.27
N LEU A 16 7.15 -9.62 0.36
CA LEU A 16 6.50 -9.82 1.64
C LEU A 16 6.77 -11.23 2.13
N PRO A 17 6.94 -11.41 3.44
CA PRO A 17 7.18 -12.75 3.97
C PRO A 17 5.95 -13.60 3.82
N HIS A 18 6.17 -14.91 3.75
CA HIS A 18 5.10 -15.84 3.69
C HIS A 18 4.47 -15.91 5.04
N ASN A 19 3.17 -15.70 5.11
CA ASN A 19 2.42 -15.80 6.34
C ASN A 19 1.50 -16.97 6.26
N ARG A 20 1.02 -17.38 7.39
CA ARG A 20 0.03 -18.41 7.40
C ARG A 20 -1.23 -17.90 6.80
N GLY A 21 -1.92 -18.68 6.11
CA GLY A 21 -3.18 -18.34 5.55
C GLY A 21 -3.05 -17.60 4.25
N SER A 22 -3.93 -16.69 4.03
CA SER A 22 -4.12 -16.14 2.73
C SER A 22 -3.47 -14.83 2.48
N GLU A 23 -2.63 -14.42 3.38
CA GLU A 23 -2.07 -13.13 3.21
C GLU A 23 -1.25 -12.97 1.99
N GLU A 24 -1.11 -11.76 1.56
CA GLU A 24 -0.34 -11.43 0.39
C GLU A 24 1.14 -11.66 0.66
N ALA A 25 1.70 -12.63 0.02
CA ALA A 25 3.11 -12.98 0.15
C ALA A 25 3.81 -12.87 -1.19
N GLY A 26 5.13 -12.96 -1.19
CA GLY A 26 5.91 -12.89 -2.41
C GLY A 26 6.17 -11.47 -2.85
N ARG A 27 6.75 -11.33 -4.03
CA ARG A 27 7.08 -10.00 -4.55
C ARG A 27 5.82 -9.35 -5.08
N ARG A 28 5.52 -8.19 -4.55
CA ARG A 28 4.33 -7.50 -4.99
C ARG A 28 4.39 -6.03 -4.69
N PRO A 29 3.53 -5.24 -5.33
CA PRO A 29 3.51 -3.81 -5.06
C PRO A 29 2.86 -3.54 -3.72
N VAL A 30 3.37 -2.52 -3.04
CA VAL A 30 2.78 -2.03 -1.80
C VAL A 30 2.66 -0.52 -1.89
N LEU A 31 1.65 0.02 -1.25
CA LEU A 31 1.39 1.45 -1.22
C LEU A 31 1.76 1.97 0.16
N VAL A 32 2.59 2.99 0.20
CA VAL A 32 2.99 3.61 1.47
C VAL A 32 1.84 4.46 1.98
N VAL A 33 1.38 4.19 3.17
CA VAL A 33 0.30 4.96 3.79
C VAL A 33 0.74 5.76 5.00
N SER A 34 1.93 5.49 5.54
CA SER A 34 2.42 6.25 6.68
C SER A 34 2.82 7.67 6.25
N SER A 35 2.62 8.61 7.14
CA SER A 35 2.90 10.00 6.90
C SER A 35 4.39 10.26 6.84
N SER A 36 4.79 11.32 6.15
CA SER A 36 6.18 11.76 6.13
C SER A 36 6.66 12.17 7.51
N ARG A 37 5.75 12.37 8.45
CA ARG A 37 6.13 12.65 9.83
C ARG A 37 6.82 11.46 10.46
N MET A 38 6.72 10.29 9.85
CA MET A 38 7.42 9.11 10.31
C MET A 38 8.74 8.89 9.56
N ALA A 39 9.26 9.92 8.91
CA ALA A 39 10.49 9.77 8.12
C ALA A 39 11.67 9.34 8.99
N TRP A 40 11.63 9.65 10.29
CA TRP A 40 12.68 9.28 11.22
C TRP A 40 12.73 7.78 11.51
N ALA A 41 11.64 7.08 11.24
CA ALA A 41 11.55 5.66 11.57
C ALA A 41 12.25 4.81 10.54
N SER A 42 12.73 3.65 10.94
CA SER A 42 13.34 2.71 10.00
C SER A 42 12.30 1.89 9.26
N THR A 43 11.04 2.06 9.61
CA THR A 43 9.95 1.29 9.00
C THR A 43 8.93 2.20 8.36
N VAL A 44 8.11 1.63 7.52
CA VAL A 44 6.95 2.32 6.93
C VAL A 44 5.73 1.43 7.09
N ILE A 45 4.56 2.04 7.05
CA ILE A 45 3.30 1.30 7.06
C ILE A 45 2.81 1.26 5.62
N VAL A 46 2.49 0.09 5.15
CA VAL A 46 2.09 -0.11 3.77
C VAL A 46 0.80 -0.91 3.67
N VAL A 47 0.16 -0.79 2.52
CA VAL A 47 -1.01 -1.58 2.15
C VAL A 47 -0.63 -2.37 0.91
N PRO A 48 -0.78 -3.69 0.93
CA PRO A 48 -0.47 -4.49 -0.25
C PRO A 48 -1.46 -4.21 -1.38
N LEU A 49 -0.97 -4.29 -2.60
CA LEU A 49 -1.80 -4.14 -3.78
C LEU A 49 -1.85 -5.46 -4.52
N THR A 50 -2.97 -5.71 -5.18
CA THR A 50 -3.09 -6.89 -6.02
C THR A 50 -3.75 -6.49 -7.33
N SER A 51 -3.43 -7.19 -8.40
CA SER A 51 -4.13 -7.00 -9.67
C SER A 51 -5.36 -7.89 -9.77
N ASN A 52 -5.56 -8.76 -8.79
CA ASN A 52 -6.72 -9.65 -8.80
C ASN A 52 -7.94 -8.89 -8.31
N MET A 53 -8.88 -8.65 -9.19
CA MET A 53 -10.06 -7.85 -8.87
C MET A 53 -11.24 -8.65 -8.35
N THR A 54 -11.02 -9.92 -8.05
CA THR A 54 -12.10 -10.81 -7.61
C THR A 54 -12.83 -10.26 -6.38
N TYR A 55 -12.09 -9.68 -5.45
CA TYR A 55 -12.70 -9.21 -4.22
C TYR A 55 -12.84 -7.69 -4.14
N ARG A 56 -13.03 -7.07 -5.28
CA ARG A 56 -13.10 -5.60 -5.29
C ARG A 56 -14.32 -5.05 -4.56
N ASP A 57 -15.30 -5.92 -4.28
CA ASP A 57 -16.52 -5.47 -3.61
C ASP A 57 -16.41 -5.39 -2.10
N LYS A 58 -15.28 -5.77 -1.53
CA LYS A 58 -15.12 -5.67 -0.09
C LYS A 58 -14.96 -4.21 0.31
N ALA A 59 -15.55 -3.85 1.44
CA ALA A 59 -15.56 -2.45 1.88
C ALA A 59 -14.18 -1.88 2.10
N THR A 60 -13.20 -2.73 2.45
CA THR A 60 -11.84 -2.29 2.73
C THR A 60 -10.91 -2.39 1.55
N HIS A 61 -11.44 -2.75 0.37
CA HIS A 61 -10.62 -2.89 -0.83
C HIS A 61 -10.92 -1.71 -1.75
N VAL A 62 -9.89 -1.01 -2.17
CA VAL A 62 -10.05 0.20 -2.98
C VAL A 62 -9.43 0.00 -4.35
N PRO A 63 -10.24 -0.05 -5.41
CA PRO A 63 -9.69 -0.17 -6.75
C PRO A 63 -9.19 1.17 -7.24
N PHE A 64 -8.08 1.15 -7.92
CA PHE A 64 -7.55 2.36 -8.51
C PHE A 64 -6.53 2.00 -9.59
N GLN A 65 -6.12 2.99 -10.37
CA GLN A 65 -5.10 2.81 -11.37
C GLN A 65 -3.93 3.72 -11.08
N PHE A 66 -2.74 3.28 -11.41
CA PHE A 66 -1.58 4.13 -11.37
C PHE A 66 -0.74 3.90 -12.63
N ARG A 67 0.06 4.90 -12.96
CA ARG A 67 0.88 4.79 -14.14
C ARG A 67 2.02 3.82 -13.89
N PHE A 68 2.19 2.86 -14.76
CA PHE A 68 3.24 1.88 -14.65
C PHE A 68 3.81 1.61 -16.02
N LYS A 69 5.09 1.88 -16.20
CA LYS A 69 5.75 1.75 -17.49
C LYS A 69 5.00 2.58 -18.54
N ASN A 70 4.48 1.95 -19.55
CA ASN A 70 3.83 2.67 -20.63
C ASN A 70 2.32 2.74 -20.54
N GLY A 71 1.75 2.36 -19.44
CA GLY A 71 0.31 2.37 -19.34
C GLY A 71 -0.18 2.38 -17.92
N GLY A 72 -1.47 2.30 -17.78
CA GLY A 72 -2.08 2.24 -16.46
C GLY A 72 -2.05 0.83 -15.93
N LYS A 73 -1.87 0.71 -14.64
CA LYS A 73 -1.95 -0.57 -13.99
C LYS A 73 -3.10 -0.53 -13.02
N GLN A 74 -4.06 -1.42 -13.23
CA GLN A 74 -5.20 -1.50 -12.35
C GLN A 74 -4.84 -2.33 -11.12
N SER A 75 -5.19 -1.84 -9.95
CA SER A 75 -4.83 -2.47 -8.71
C SER A 75 -5.93 -2.35 -7.69
N LEU A 76 -5.88 -3.21 -6.70
CA LEU A 76 -6.80 -3.19 -5.60
C LEU A 76 -5.97 -3.04 -4.33
N ALA A 77 -6.23 -2.00 -3.56
CA ALA A 77 -5.54 -1.78 -2.31
C ALA A 77 -6.27 -2.55 -1.21
N LEU A 78 -5.56 -3.44 -0.55
CA LEU A 78 -6.14 -4.33 0.46
C LEU A 78 -5.92 -3.70 1.83
N CYS A 79 -6.76 -2.75 2.18
CA CYS A 79 -6.50 -1.92 3.35
C CYS A 79 -6.46 -2.68 4.66
N GLU A 80 -7.20 -3.77 4.78
CA GLU A 80 -7.20 -4.55 6.02
C GLU A 80 -5.91 -5.35 6.20
N HIS A 81 -5.06 -5.41 5.16
CA HIS A 81 -3.77 -6.07 5.25
C HIS A 81 -2.65 -5.06 5.52
N MET A 82 -3.00 -3.88 5.99
CA MET A 82 -2.03 -2.85 6.32
C MET A 82 -1.00 -3.43 7.29
N ARG A 83 0.26 -3.14 7.03
CA ARG A 83 1.32 -3.73 7.84
C ARG A 83 2.57 -2.86 7.82
N GLU A 84 3.39 -3.06 8.83
CA GLU A 84 4.67 -2.40 8.92
C GLU A 84 5.74 -3.23 8.22
N ILE A 85 6.61 -2.59 7.48
CA ILE A 85 7.78 -3.27 6.94
C ILE A 85 8.99 -2.37 7.11
N ASP A 86 10.16 -2.98 7.14
CA ASP A 86 11.41 -2.26 7.24
C ASP A 86 11.69 -1.59 5.89
N LYS A 87 12.12 -0.35 5.91
CA LYS A 87 12.38 0.41 4.68
C LYS A 87 13.37 -0.27 3.77
N GLN A 88 14.32 -0.99 4.32
CA GLN A 88 15.31 -1.67 3.49
C GLN A 88 14.71 -2.74 2.58
N PHE A 89 13.49 -3.18 2.86
CA PHE A 89 12.85 -4.17 2.02
C PHE A 89 12.04 -3.55 0.88
N LEU A 90 11.99 -2.23 0.81
CA LEU A 90 11.39 -1.59 -0.36
C LEU A 90 12.39 -1.65 -1.49
N ASP A 91 11.96 -2.23 -2.62
CA ASP A 91 12.83 -2.35 -3.76
C ASP A 91 12.71 -1.11 -4.61
N GLU A 92 12.12 -1.24 -5.73
CA GLU A 92 12.04 -0.21 -6.72
C GLU A 92 10.74 0.56 -6.59
N LYS A 93 10.78 1.87 -6.65
CA LYS A 93 9.57 2.67 -6.71
C LYS A 93 9.00 2.56 -8.10
N ILE A 94 7.73 2.20 -8.19
CA ILE A 94 7.11 1.96 -9.48
C ILE A 94 5.97 2.92 -9.80
N GLY A 95 5.61 3.78 -8.87
CA GLY A 95 4.54 4.73 -9.17
C GLY A 95 4.05 5.40 -7.91
N TYR A 96 2.86 5.97 -8.00
CA TYR A 96 2.24 6.59 -6.85
C TYR A 96 0.73 6.63 -7.05
N ALA A 97 0.01 6.70 -5.95
CA ALA A 97 -1.42 6.89 -5.99
C ALA A 97 -1.69 8.39 -5.94
N ASN A 98 -2.62 8.85 -6.74
CA ASN A 98 -2.90 10.27 -6.79
C ASN A 98 -3.66 10.71 -5.54
N ARG A 99 -3.84 12.01 -5.41
CA ARG A 99 -4.43 12.57 -4.21
C ARG A 99 -5.83 12.07 -3.95
N THR A 100 -6.63 11.97 -4.99
CA THR A 100 -8.00 11.50 -4.84
C THR A 100 -8.04 10.06 -4.34
N THR A 101 -7.20 9.21 -4.90
CA THR A 101 -7.10 7.82 -4.47
C THR A 101 -6.63 7.75 -3.02
N MET A 102 -5.64 8.56 -2.66
CA MET A 102 -5.15 8.55 -1.28
C MET A 102 -6.21 9.00 -0.31
N LYS A 103 -7.03 9.98 -0.66
CA LYS A 103 -8.11 10.41 0.22
C LYS A 103 -9.08 9.28 0.46
N THR A 104 -9.41 8.53 -0.57
CA THR A 104 -10.31 7.38 -0.45
C THR A 104 -9.70 6.32 0.45
N ILE A 105 -8.44 5.98 0.22
CA ILE A 105 -7.76 4.94 0.99
C ILE A 105 -7.66 5.36 2.46
N MET A 106 -7.24 6.59 2.71
CA MET A 106 -7.11 7.06 4.09
C MET A 106 -8.47 7.09 4.78
N GLY A 107 -9.52 7.42 4.06
CA GLY A 107 -10.87 7.39 4.62
C GLY A 107 -11.29 5.99 5.03
N ILE A 108 -10.97 5.01 4.21
CA ILE A 108 -11.27 3.60 4.50
C ILE A 108 -10.47 3.14 5.72
N ILE A 109 -9.20 3.50 5.78
CA ILE A 109 -8.36 3.12 6.92
C ILE A 109 -8.95 3.70 8.22
N LYS A 110 -9.33 4.95 8.18
CA LYS A 110 -9.92 5.58 9.36
C LYS A 110 -11.23 4.96 9.75
N GLU A 111 -12.08 4.69 8.78
CA GLU A 111 -13.42 4.20 9.05
C GLU A 111 -13.45 2.75 9.50
N TYR A 112 -12.65 1.91 8.91
CA TYR A 112 -12.75 0.48 9.12
C TYR A 112 -11.63 -0.13 9.94
N ILE A 113 -10.49 0.52 10.01
CA ILE A 113 -9.33 -0.08 10.66
C ILE A 113 -8.95 0.61 11.96
N LEU A 114 -9.00 1.94 11.96
CA LEU A 114 -8.55 2.71 13.11
C LEU A 114 -9.68 3.32 13.92
N ARG A 115 -10.90 3.10 13.52
CA ARG A 115 -12.03 3.70 14.21
C ARG A 115 -12.20 3.10 15.59
N GLU A 116 -12.49 3.94 16.55
CA GLU A 116 -12.73 3.48 17.90
C GLU A 116 -14.09 2.79 17.93
N ASP A 117 -14.13 1.62 18.50
CA ASP A 117 -15.33 0.81 18.48
C ASP A 117 -15.98 0.87 19.85
N LEU A 118 -16.80 1.86 20.08
CA LEU A 118 -17.41 2.12 21.38
C LEU A 118 -18.74 1.44 21.56
#